data_1ed864ddeebd0b0d86705fe1220ca431
#
_entry.id   1ed864ddeebd0b0d86705fe1220ca431
#
_cell.length_a   1.000
_cell.length_b   1.000
_cell.length_c   1.000
_cell.angle_alpha   90.00
_cell.angle_beta   90.00
_cell.angle_gamma   90.00
#
_symmetry.space_group_name_H-M   'P 1'
#
loop_
_entity.id
_entity.type
_entity.pdbx_description
1 polymer ?
#
loop_
_entity_poly.entity_id
_entity_poly.type
_entity_poly.pdbx_seq_one_letter_code
_entity_poly.pdbx_strand_id
1 'polypeptide(L)'
;MQTKQRGTAAEEPMTVEERLIKLEKSVRLWRFASIGLGAAVAMALAGVAMDHLGLRGTVRAKKFVVLNEKGVAVEIENSPEGDGLISLHDSKGLPRVLLGNSQKGYGTMELYGGSEQKIVFLGGSGSGGQIALYNNEKKKVVDLQATRTNCGAVVVSDFDGRLIQHLSGERR
;
A
#
# COMPACT_ATOMS: atom_id res chain seq x y z
N MET A 1 80.48 22.71 26.45
CA MET A 1 79.07 22.29 26.60
C MET A 1 78.34 23.48 27.20
N GLN A 2 77.58 24.22 26.34
CA GLN A 2 76.80 25.37 26.80
C GLN A 2 75.33 24.93 26.93
N THR A 3 74.82 24.89 28.14
CA THR A 3 73.41 24.62 28.49
C THR A 3 72.62 25.88 28.25
N LYS A 4 71.80 25.86 27.17
CA LYS A 4 70.83 26.94 26.77
C LYS A 4 69.65 26.89 27.73
N GLN A 5 69.61 27.72 28.75
CA GLN A 5 68.49 27.94 29.64
C GLN A 5 67.36 28.57 28.75
N ARG A 6 66.24 27.79 28.55
CA ARG A 6 65.01 28.31 28.07
C ARG A 6 64.35 29.14 29.16
N GLY A 7 64.38 30.45 29.02
CA GLY A 7 63.61 31.34 29.87
C GLY A 7 62.14 31.06 29.69
N THR A 8 61.46 30.62 30.72
CA THR A 8 60.00 30.59 30.84
C THR A 8 59.55 32.05 30.89
N ALA A 9 58.99 32.53 29.78
CA ALA A 9 58.27 33.80 29.76
C ALA A 9 57.12 33.70 30.78
N ALA A 10 57.16 34.54 31.81
CA ALA A 10 56.08 34.69 32.78
C ALA A 10 54.85 35.21 32.01
N GLU A 11 53.79 34.41 31.94
CA GLU A 11 52.50 34.87 31.38
C GLU A 11 51.99 36.03 32.25
N GLU A 12 51.86 37.18 31.66
CA GLU A 12 51.22 38.34 32.33
C GLU A 12 49.80 37.94 32.80
N PRO A 13 49.42 38.30 34.05
CA PRO A 13 48.11 37.94 34.57
C PRO A 13 47.02 38.68 33.76
N MET A 14 46.20 37.90 33.10
CA MET A 14 45.05 38.34 32.29
C MET A 14 44.13 39.25 33.11
N THR A 15 43.77 40.42 32.59
CA THR A 15 42.89 41.39 33.26
C THR A 15 41.50 40.80 33.50
N VAL A 16 40.77 41.33 34.49
CA VAL A 16 39.39 40.88 34.80
C VAL A 16 38.48 41.05 33.58
N GLU A 17 38.67 42.09 32.80
CA GLU A 17 37.88 42.36 31.59
C GLU A 17 38.14 41.30 30.50
N GLU A 18 39.37 40.90 30.27
CA GLU A 18 39.72 39.85 29.32
C GLU A 18 39.13 38.47 29.71
N ARG A 19 39.10 38.19 31.03
CA ARG A 19 38.45 36.96 31.54
C ARG A 19 36.92 36.99 31.33
N LEU A 20 36.27 38.14 31.52
CA LEU A 20 34.85 38.33 31.29
C LEU A 20 34.47 38.10 29.82
N ILE A 21 35.21 38.71 28.91
CA ILE A 21 34.99 38.56 27.46
C ILE A 21 35.19 37.09 27.04
N LYS A 22 36.16 36.41 27.58
CA LYS A 22 36.45 34.99 27.28
C LYS A 22 35.35 34.07 27.80
N LEU A 23 34.82 34.35 28.99
CA LEU A 23 33.68 33.65 29.59
C LEU A 23 32.42 33.86 28.77
N GLU A 24 32.13 35.08 28.38
CA GLU A 24 30.96 35.42 27.59
C GLU A 24 30.95 34.71 26.21
N LYS A 25 32.11 34.72 25.53
CA LYS A 25 32.29 33.93 24.29
C LYS A 25 32.09 32.43 24.51
N SER A 26 32.62 31.88 25.58
CA SER A 26 32.46 30.46 25.93
C SER A 26 31.00 30.11 26.19
N VAL A 27 30.27 30.90 26.98
CA VAL A 27 28.86 30.68 27.28
C VAL A 27 28.01 30.77 26.01
N ARG A 28 28.31 31.70 25.13
CA ARG A 28 27.62 31.82 23.85
C ARG A 28 27.87 30.57 22.96
N LEU A 29 29.09 30.10 22.90
CA LEU A 29 29.45 28.90 22.12
C LEU A 29 28.74 27.65 22.66
N TRP A 30 28.73 27.49 24.02
CA TRP A 30 28.04 26.39 24.67
C TRP A 30 26.50 26.40 24.43
N ARG A 31 25.88 27.59 24.39
CA ARG A 31 24.46 27.72 24.06
C ARG A 31 24.17 27.24 22.63
N PHE A 32 24.97 27.63 21.65
CA PHE A 32 24.83 27.14 20.28
C PHE A 32 25.06 25.63 20.14
N ALA A 33 26.07 25.11 20.81
CA ALA A 33 26.38 23.69 20.84
C ALA A 33 25.22 22.87 21.44
N SER A 34 24.63 23.36 22.55
CA SER A 34 23.47 22.70 23.18
C SER A 34 22.23 22.68 22.32
N ILE A 35 21.94 23.80 21.62
CA ILE A 35 20.80 23.88 20.68
C ILE A 35 21.03 22.93 19.50
N GLY A 36 22.23 22.89 18.93
CA GLY A 36 22.58 21.99 17.83
C GLY A 36 22.47 20.51 18.22
N LEU A 37 22.95 20.15 19.40
CA LEU A 37 22.83 18.79 19.92
C LEU A 37 21.39 18.39 20.18
N GLY A 38 20.58 19.30 20.76
CA GLY A 38 19.15 19.06 20.99
C GLY A 38 18.37 18.82 19.68
N ALA A 39 18.67 19.61 18.65
CA ALA A 39 18.07 19.44 17.33
C ALA A 39 18.48 18.10 16.67
N ALA A 40 19.74 17.70 16.77
CA ALA A 40 20.23 16.43 16.25
C ALA A 40 19.57 15.22 16.94
N VAL A 41 19.42 15.27 18.27
CA VAL A 41 18.71 14.23 19.03
C VAL A 41 17.23 14.16 18.66
N ALA A 42 16.56 15.31 18.50
CA ALA A 42 15.16 15.36 18.09
C ALA A 42 14.96 14.78 16.69
N MET A 43 15.84 15.07 15.73
CA MET A 43 15.81 14.47 14.40
C MET A 43 16.05 12.97 14.40
N ALA A 44 17.00 12.48 15.22
CA ALA A 44 17.26 11.06 15.36
C ALA A 44 16.06 10.32 15.97
N LEU A 45 15.44 10.88 17.01
CA LEU A 45 14.23 10.31 17.62
C LEU A 45 13.04 10.32 16.66
N ALA A 46 12.85 11.39 15.87
CA ALA A 46 11.83 11.44 14.84
C ALA A 46 12.07 10.37 13.75
N GLY A 47 13.32 10.14 13.35
CA GLY A 47 13.68 9.08 12.40
C GLY A 47 13.33 7.69 12.92
N VAL A 48 13.68 7.38 14.18
CA VAL A 48 13.34 6.11 14.83
C VAL A 48 11.83 5.95 15.00
N ALA A 49 11.11 7.01 15.37
CA ALA A 49 9.67 6.98 15.49
C ALA A 49 8.98 6.72 14.14
N MET A 50 9.49 7.31 13.05
CA MET A 50 8.98 7.06 11.70
C MET A 50 9.21 5.60 11.23
N ASP A 51 10.35 5.00 11.60
CA ASP A 51 10.62 3.58 11.30
C ASP A 51 9.72 2.65 12.13
N HIS A 52 9.53 2.94 13.42
CA HIS A 52 8.64 2.15 14.29
C HIS A 52 7.16 2.27 13.92
N LEU A 53 6.73 3.42 13.41
CA LEU A 53 5.36 3.63 12.92
C LEU A 53 5.14 3.03 11.53
N GLY A 54 6.17 2.42 10.90
CA GLY A 54 6.08 1.81 9.58
C GLY A 54 5.83 2.81 8.46
N LEU A 55 6.15 4.09 8.68
CA LEU A 55 5.90 5.16 7.70
C LEU A 55 6.90 5.17 6.54
N ARG A 56 8.02 4.41 6.67
CA ARG A 56 8.97 4.19 5.57
C ARG A 56 8.56 2.96 4.75
N GLY A 57 7.95 3.20 3.62
CA GLY A 57 7.68 2.16 2.60
C GLY A 57 6.39 1.36 2.74
N THR A 58 5.61 1.51 3.82
CA THR A 58 4.34 0.81 3.98
C THR A 58 3.28 1.77 4.53
N VAL A 59 2.20 1.97 3.79
CA VAL A 59 1.01 2.67 4.27
C VAL A 59 0.06 1.61 4.86
N ARG A 60 -0.20 1.70 6.17
CA ARG A 60 -1.19 0.85 6.85
C ARG A 60 -2.46 1.66 7.07
N ALA A 61 -3.51 1.30 6.39
CA ALA A 61 -4.83 1.90 6.55
C ALA A 61 -5.89 0.80 6.58
N LYS A 62 -6.97 1.01 7.34
CA LYS A 62 -8.14 0.11 7.31
C LYS A 62 -8.91 0.25 6.01
N LYS A 63 -8.83 1.44 5.39
CA LYS A 63 -9.52 1.79 4.16
C LYS A 63 -8.72 2.86 3.44
N PHE A 64 -8.60 2.71 2.13
CA PHE A 64 -8.02 3.71 1.23
C PHE A 64 -9.07 4.11 0.21
N VAL A 65 -9.32 5.41 0.05
CA VAL A 65 -10.35 5.93 -0.86
C VAL A 65 -9.74 7.00 -1.75
N VAL A 66 -9.95 6.87 -3.06
CA VAL A 66 -9.65 7.90 -4.05
C VAL A 66 -10.96 8.57 -4.44
N LEU A 67 -11.03 9.87 -4.24
CA LEU A 67 -12.17 10.70 -4.60
C LEU A 67 -11.90 11.43 -5.91
N ASN A 68 -12.94 11.63 -6.69
CA ASN A 68 -12.97 12.59 -7.79
C ASN A 68 -14.12 13.59 -7.57
N GLU A 69 -14.33 14.51 -8.50
CA GLU A 69 -15.38 15.54 -8.40
C GLU A 69 -16.80 14.95 -8.25
N LYS A 70 -17.02 13.69 -8.59
CA LYS A 70 -18.32 13.00 -8.57
C LYS A 70 -18.47 12.01 -7.41
N GLY A 71 -17.47 11.88 -6.55
CA GLY A 71 -17.49 10.99 -5.39
C GLY A 71 -16.37 9.97 -5.35
N VAL A 72 -16.63 8.78 -4.82
CA VAL A 72 -15.64 7.70 -4.71
C VAL A 72 -15.36 7.12 -6.10
N ALA A 73 -14.08 7.14 -6.49
CA ALA A 73 -13.61 6.52 -7.73
C ALA A 73 -12.99 5.15 -7.50
N VAL A 74 -12.15 5.02 -6.45
CA VAL A 74 -11.50 3.77 -6.06
C VAL A 74 -11.62 3.60 -4.56
N GLU A 75 -11.89 2.39 -4.12
CA GLU A 75 -11.94 2.03 -2.71
C GLU A 75 -11.16 0.73 -2.50
N ILE A 76 -10.29 0.73 -1.49
CA ILE A 76 -9.55 -0.44 -1.05
C ILE A 76 -9.85 -0.61 0.43
N GLU A 77 -10.47 -1.71 0.79
CA GLU A 77 -10.89 -1.99 2.16
C GLU A 77 -10.89 -3.49 2.46
N ASN A 78 -11.26 -3.85 3.67
CA ASN A 78 -11.54 -5.24 3.98
C ASN A 78 -13.02 -5.53 3.69
N SER A 79 -13.30 -6.71 3.13
CA SER A 79 -14.65 -7.23 3.07
C SER A 79 -15.20 -7.47 4.48
N PRO A 80 -16.52 -7.64 4.65
CA PRO A 80 -17.10 -8.00 5.94
C PRO A 80 -16.48 -9.26 6.57
N GLU A 81 -15.98 -10.16 5.75
CA GLU A 81 -15.31 -11.41 6.17
C GLU A 81 -13.83 -11.18 6.54
N GLY A 82 -13.28 -9.96 6.35
CA GLY A 82 -11.90 -9.59 6.68
C GLY A 82 -10.90 -9.76 5.55
N ASP A 83 -11.36 -10.15 4.36
CA ASP A 83 -10.52 -10.26 3.16
C ASP A 83 -10.32 -8.90 2.47
N GLY A 84 -9.23 -8.75 1.72
CA GLY A 84 -8.99 -7.54 0.93
C GLY A 84 -9.98 -7.40 -0.23
N LEU A 85 -10.53 -6.19 -0.41
CA LEU A 85 -11.43 -5.83 -1.48
C LEU A 85 -10.97 -4.53 -2.16
N ILE A 86 -10.94 -4.52 -3.49
CA ILE A 86 -10.73 -3.32 -4.29
C ILE A 86 -11.97 -3.11 -5.14
N SER A 87 -12.57 -1.94 -5.09
CA SER A 87 -13.70 -1.56 -5.92
C SER A 87 -13.41 -0.31 -6.73
N LEU A 88 -13.82 -0.31 -7.99
CA LEU A 88 -13.81 0.85 -8.88
C LEU A 88 -15.26 1.24 -9.16
N HIS A 89 -15.56 2.53 -8.98
CA HIS A 89 -16.90 3.05 -9.11
C HIS A 89 -17.05 3.95 -10.34
N ASP A 90 -18.24 3.99 -10.90
CA ASP A 90 -18.57 4.95 -11.95
C ASP A 90 -18.96 6.32 -11.36
N SER A 91 -19.30 7.26 -12.23
CA SER A 91 -19.73 8.62 -11.88
C SER A 91 -21.06 8.69 -11.09
N LYS A 92 -21.76 7.58 -10.93
CA LYS A 92 -22.99 7.44 -10.14
C LYS A 92 -22.74 6.76 -8.80
N GLY A 93 -21.47 6.40 -8.50
CA GLY A 93 -21.10 5.68 -7.29
C GLY A 93 -21.37 4.18 -7.34
N LEU A 94 -21.71 3.64 -8.53
CA LEU A 94 -21.98 2.21 -8.68
C LEU A 94 -20.68 1.44 -8.94
N PRO A 95 -20.44 0.30 -8.27
CA PRO A 95 -19.25 -0.51 -8.54
C PRO A 95 -19.28 -1.07 -9.96
N ARG A 96 -18.15 -0.94 -10.66
CA ARG A 96 -17.94 -1.45 -12.02
C ARG A 96 -16.91 -2.56 -12.08
N VAL A 97 -15.97 -2.54 -11.16
CA VAL A 97 -14.96 -3.59 -11.01
C VAL A 97 -14.86 -3.93 -9.53
N LEU A 98 -14.89 -5.20 -9.21
CA LEU A 98 -14.57 -5.72 -7.88
C LEU A 98 -13.42 -6.71 -8.00
N LEU A 99 -12.40 -6.55 -7.17
CA LEU A 99 -11.25 -7.46 -7.02
C LEU A 99 -11.18 -7.86 -5.55
N GLY A 100 -11.27 -9.13 -5.26
CA GLY A 100 -11.26 -9.59 -3.87
C GLY A 100 -11.24 -11.11 -3.77
N ASN A 101 -11.69 -11.62 -2.66
CA ASN A 101 -11.84 -13.04 -2.43
C ASN A 101 -13.33 -13.43 -2.41
N SER A 102 -13.62 -14.63 -2.89
CA SER A 102 -14.93 -15.24 -2.69
C SER A 102 -15.06 -15.74 -1.23
N GLN A 103 -16.27 -16.00 -0.77
CA GLN A 103 -16.54 -16.62 0.55
C GLN A 103 -15.76 -17.93 0.82
N LYS A 104 -15.21 -18.55 -0.22
CA LYS A 104 -14.38 -19.76 -0.13
C LYS A 104 -12.89 -19.46 -0.15
N GLY A 105 -12.48 -18.18 -0.11
CA GLY A 105 -11.09 -17.73 -0.13
C GLY A 105 -10.40 -17.76 -1.49
N TYR A 106 -11.15 -17.93 -2.60
CA TYR A 106 -10.58 -17.85 -3.94
C TYR A 106 -10.53 -16.39 -4.42
N GLY A 107 -9.41 -15.98 -5.01
CA GLY A 107 -9.32 -14.67 -5.66
C GLY A 107 -10.35 -14.52 -6.78
N THR A 108 -11.03 -13.39 -6.84
CA THR A 108 -12.05 -13.10 -7.85
C THR A 108 -11.88 -11.71 -8.45
N MET A 109 -12.27 -11.58 -9.71
CA MET A 109 -12.48 -10.32 -10.40
C MET A 109 -13.86 -10.33 -11.04
N GLU A 110 -14.65 -9.31 -10.78
CA GLU A 110 -15.98 -9.15 -11.31
C GLU A 110 -16.11 -7.81 -12.04
N LEU A 111 -16.71 -7.83 -13.23
CA LEU A 111 -17.06 -6.62 -13.97
C LEU A 111 -18.57 -6.51 -14.05
N TYR A 112 -19.07 -5.28 -13.86
CA TYR A 112 -20.49 -4.96 -13.83
C TYR A 112 -20.88 -4.01 -14.97
N GLY A 113 -22.00 -4.30 -15.62
CA GLY A 113 -22.60 -3.46 -16.65
C GLY A 113 -23.40 -2.28 -16.08
N GLY A 114 -24.00 -1.50 -16.98
CA GLY A 114 -24.76 -0.29 -16.63
C GLY A 114 -25.95 -0.50 -15.70
N SER A 115 -26.51 -1.71 -15.65
CA SER A 115 -27.67 -2.12 -14.84
C SER A 115 -27.28 -2.90 -13.59
N GLU A 116 -26.04 -2.71 -13.07
CA GLU A 116 -25.50 -3.42 -11.90
C GLU A 116 -25.48 -4.95 -12.06
N GLN A 117 -25.56 -5.42 -13.28
CA GLN A 117 -25.45 -6.84 -13.56
C GLN A 117 -24.01 -7.24 -13.82
N LYS A 118 -23.62 -8.39 -13.30
CA LYS A 118 -22.32 -8.99 -13.60
C LYS A 118 -22.27 -9.38 -15.07
N ILE A 119 -21.26 -8.89 -15.79
CA ILE A 119 -21.02 -9.21 -17.21
C ILE A 119 -19.81 -10.13 -17.39
N VAL A 120 -18.82 -10.05 -16.49
CA VAL A 120 -17.63 -10.91 -16.49
C VAL A 120 -17.35 -11.37 -15.07
N PHE A 121 -16.97 -12.62 -14.94
CA PHE A 121 -16.42 -13.20 -13.72
C PHE A 121 -15.13 -13.93 -14.04
N LEU A 122 -14.06 -13.65 -13.30
CA LEU A 122 -12.84 -14.44 -13.26
C LEU A 122 -12.64 -14.86 -11.80
N GLY A 123 -12.32 -16.11 -11.56
CA GLY A 123 -12.10 -16.53 -10.19
C GLY A 123 -11.81 -18.01 -10.04
N GLY A 124 -11.64 -18.41 -8.79
CA GLY A 124 -11.50 -19.81 -8.43
C GLY A 124 -12.86 -20.49 -8.25
N SER A 125 -12.90 -21.77 -8.51
CA SER A 125 -13.98 -22.68 -8.20
C SER A 125 -13.44 -23.89 -7.43
N GLY A 126 -14.32 -24.75 -6.92
CA GLY A 126 -13.89 -25.99 -6.23
C GLY A 126 -13.07 -26.95 -7.10
N SER A 127 -13.05 -26.73 -8.42
CA SER A 127 -12.28 -27.54 -9.40
C SER A 127 -11.13 -26.77 -10.03
N GLY A 128 -10.93 -25.49 -9.73
CA GLY A 128 -9.85 -24.66 -10.28
C GLY A 128 -10.30 -23.30 -10.75
N GLY A 129 -9.63 -22.73 -11.77
CA GLY A 129 -9.97 -21.42 -12.32
C GLY A 129 -11.21 -21.45 -13.19
N GLN A 130 -11.93 -20.31 -13.24
CA GLN A 130 -13.12 -20.10 -14.06
C GLN A 130 -13.12 -18.71 -14.66
N ILE A 131 -13.56 -18.60 -15.92
CA ILE A 131 -13.94 -17.34 -16.58
C ILE A 131 -15.36 -17.50 -17.10
N ALA A 132 -16.26 -16.62 -16.69
CA ALA A 132 -17.63 -16.65 -17.13
C ALA A 132 -18.06 -15.29 -17.71
N LEU A 133 -18.79 -15.34 -18.84
CA LEU A 133 -19.43 -14.17 -19.44
C LEU A 133 -20.94 -14.30 -19.33
N TYR A 134 -21.60 -13.19 -19.02
CA TYR A 134 -23.05 -13.13 -18.82
C TYR A 134 -23.68 -12.16 -19.82
N ASN A 135 -24.85 -12.49 -20.28
CA ASN A 135 -25.68 -11.58 -21.11
C ASN A 135 -26.48 -10.60 -20.23
N ASN A 136 -27.25 -9.72 -20.88
CA ASN A 136 -28.08 -8.73 -20.21
C ASN A 136 -29.21 -9.32 -19.36
N GLU A 137 -29.54 -10.60 -19.50
CA GLU A 137 -30.52 -11.32 -18.69
C GLU A 137 -29.88 -12.11 -17.53
N LYS A 138 -28.56 -11.82 -17.22
CA LYS A 138 -27.79 -12.52 -16.18
C LYS A 138 -27.63 -14.03 -16.46
N LYS A 139 -27.82 -14.46 -17.72
CA LYS A 139 -27.55 -15.84 -18.13
C LYS A 139 -26.08 -15.98 -18.50
N LYS A 140 -25.44 -17.06 -18.06
CA LYS A 140 -24.08 -17.38 -18.44
C LYS A 140 -24.07 -17.88 -19.88
N VAL A 141 -23.38 -17.16 -20.76
CA VAL A 141 -23.33 -17.49 -22.21
C VAL A 141 -21.98 -18.09 -22.61
N VAL A 142 -20.91 -17.82 -21.86
CA VAL A 142 -19.61 -18.48 -22.01
C VAL A 142 -19.10 -18.87 -20.63
N ASP A 143 -18.55 -20.08 -20.51
CA ASP A 143 -17.92 -20.57 -19.31
C ASP A 143 -16.65 -21.37 -19.66
N LEU A 144 -15.49 -20.86 -19.29
CA LEU A 144 -14.23 -21.58 -19.36
C LEU A 144 -13.86 -21.97 -17.92
N GLN A 145 -13.69 -23.27 -17.69
CA GLN A 145 -13.40 -23.75 -16.35
C GLN A 145 -12.49 -24.97 -16.33
N ALA A 146 -11.77 -25.16 -15.23
CA ALA A 146 -11.17 -26.44 -14.94
C ALA A 146 -12.26 -27.41 -14.49
N THR A 147 -12.20 -28.65 -14.98
CA THR A 147 -13.08 -29.74 -14.54
C THR A 147 -12.48 -30.44 -13.31
N ARG A 148 -13.27 -31.27 -12.64
CA ARG A 148 -12.80 -32.09 -11.52
C ARG A 148 -11.70 -33.08 -11.89
N THR A 149 -11.59 -33.41 -13.17
CA THR A 149 -10.55 -34.29 -13.74
C THR A 149 -9.30 -33.53 -14.14
N ASN A 150 -9.14 -32.26 -13.70
CA ASN A 150 -8.04 -31.35 -14.06
C ASN A 150 -7.91 -31.09 -15.57
N CYS A 151 -8.97 -31.21 -16.32
CA CYS A 151 -9.08 -30.85 -17.73
C CYS A 151 -9.72 -29.49 -17.89
N GLY A 152 -9.48 -28.81 -19.01
CA GLY A 152 -10.19 -27.60 -19.39
C GLY A 152 -11.54 -27.92 -20.02
N ALA A 153 -12.54 -27.11 -19.76
CA ALA A 153 -13.83 -27.15 -20.46
C ALA A 153 -14.23 -25.76 -20.95
N VAL A 154 -14.81 -25.70 -22.14
CA VAL A 154 -15.44 -24.50 -22.69
C VAL A 154 -16.91 -24.82 -22.94
N VAL A 155 -17.79 -24.04 -22.32
CA VAL A 155 -19.23 -24.17 -22.49
C VAL A 155 -19.73 -22.90 -23.16
N VAL A 156 -20.48 -23.05 -24.23
CA VAL A 156 -21.14 -21.94 -24.94
C VAL A 156 -22.63 -22.19 -24.89
N SER A 157 -23.42 -21.18 -24.49
CA SER A 157 -24.84 -21.24 -24.37
C SER A 157 -25.51 -20.16 -25.24
N ASP A 158 -26.76 -20.36 -25.59
CA ASP A 158 -27.57 -19.34 -26.28
C ASP A 158 -28.00 -18.21 -25.32
N PHE A 159 -28.79 -17.28 -25.85
CA PHE A 159 -29.29 -16.15 -25.08
C PHE A 159 -30.11 -16.57 -23.84
N ASP A 160 -30.84 -17.67 -23.92
CA ASP A 160 -31.65 -18.21 -22.83
C ASP A 160 -30.81 -19.05 -21.82
N GLY A 161 -29.49 -19.21 -22.09
CA GLY A 161 -28.60 -20.01 -21.27
C GLY A 161 -28.66 -21.52 -21.56
N ARG A 162 -29.26 -21.92 -22.70
CA ARG A 162 -29.28 -23.31 -23.15
C ARG A 162 -27.97 -23.67 -23.82
N LEU A 163 -27.47 -24.87 -23.53
CA LEU A 163 -26.21 -25.35 -24.08
C LEU A 163 -26.24 -25.42 -25.62
N ILE A 164 -25.34 -24.71 -26.25
CA ILE A 164 -25.08 -24.82 -27.70
C ILE A 164 -23.91 -25.77 -27.94
N GLN A 165 -22.78 -25.59 -27.21
CA GLN A 165 -21.58 -26.36 -27.43
C GLN A 165 -20.85 -26.59 -26.10
N HIS A 166 -20.31 -27.78 -25.96
CA HIS A 166 -19.43 -28.15 -24.84
C HIS A 166 -18.18 -28.84 -25.39
N LEU A 167 -17.01 -28.25 -25.11
CA LEU A 167 -15.70 -28.83 -25.41
C LEU A 167 -15.02 -29.18 -24.09
N SER A 168 -14.63 -30.41 -23.89
CA SER A 168 -13.83 -30.82 -22.76
C SER A 168 -12.55 -31.53 -23.22
N GLY A 169 -11.46 -31.29 -22.49
CA GLY A 169 -10.18 -31.94 -22.75
C GLY A 169 -10.07 -33.35 -22.21
N GLU A 170 -11.18 -34.00 -21.82
CA GLU A 170 -11.12 -35.38 -21.35
C GLU A 170 -10.63 -36.30 -22.47
N ARG A 171 -9.49 -36.95 -22.23
CA ARG A 171 -9.03 -38.03 -23.10
C ARG A 171 -9.97 -39.22 -22.90
N ARG A 172 -10.55 -39.67 -24.00
CA ARG A 172 -11.28 -40.95 -24.05
C ARG A 172 -10.33 -42.11 -23.91
#